data_ba9c7b2d048856579a7ada4c30af79be
#
_entry.id   ba9c7b2d048856579a7ada4c30af79be
#
_cell.length_a   1.000
_cell.length_b   1.000
_cell.length_c   1.000
_cell.angle_alpha   90.00
_cell.angle_beta   90.00
_cell.angle_gamma   90.00
#
_symmetry.space_group_name_H-M   'P 1'
#
loop_
_entity.id
_entity.type
_entity.pdbx_description
1 polymer ?
#
loop_
_entity_poly.entity_id
_entity_poly.type
_entity_poly.pdbx_seq_one_letter_code
_entity_poly.pdbx_strand_id
1 'polypeptide(L)'
;MTYITNAKFKIISKTKGKFMRNFKNVSVLLLASLLFTACFDGNDKKGAAAAGQQRQMPPSKIDVFVAKKSDVPISFDYAATLTSQQDVIIYPKVSGTIIKQFFKPGDNVKAGDKLFLIDPEKYQASYDALEAAIGVANANLKNAQTEFNRISNLYKKNAVSQKEYDAAVSALEIANANLLSSKASAKSAKIDLGYTSITAPFDGVLGDNLVDVGSLVVANTTQLVRLTKINPIEAHFHISDVDNLNRVKMQESGLWAQTNSDAVLKVGPGEFNGKVNFIDNVVNTNMGSVLAKAEFNNDEGKLLPGMFGHVTMGGFYQKDGFKIPQLALQQTDVKTYVLVVEYGKVASKDVKVTYQTKDAAVVSQGLNENDKIILNNFLKIRVGAPVEIDKDLTESFGKGVNLEPKAEQEKAK
;
A
#
# COMPACT_ATOMS: atom_id res chain seq x y z
N MET A 1 -45.96 -0.43 15.76
CA MET A 1 -46.56 -0.92 14.50
C MET A 1 -45.45 -1.63 13.77
N THR A 2 -45.17 -2.89 13.99
CA THR A 2 -45.90 -4.13 13.71
C THR A 2 -45.83 -4.53 12.25
N TYR A 3 -45.29 -5.76 12.08
CA TYR A 3 -45.37 -6.71 10.97
C TYR A 3 -44.23 -6.60 9.93
N ILE A 4 -43.51 -7.67 9.50
CA ILE A 4 -43.81 -9.12 9.39
C ILE A 4 -42.49 -9.85 9.19
N THR A 5 -42.05 -10.75 10.00
CA THR A 5 -42.13 -12.23 10.05
C THR A 5 -41.50 -13.01 8.88
N ASN A 6 -40.57 -13.89 9.29
CA ASN A 6 -40.41 -15.33 8.94
C ASN A 6 -40.68 -15.80 7.52
N ALA A 7 -39.65 -16.30 6.88
CA ALA A 7 -39.73 -17.44 5.99
C ALA A 7 -38.50 -18.35 6.18
N LYS A 8 -38.63 -19.29 7.08
CA LYS A 8 -38.47 -20.75 7.00
C LYS A 8 -37.33 -21.28 6.09
N PHE A 9 -36.30 -21.64 6.81
CA PHE A 9 -35.44 -22.80 6.55
C PHE A 9 -36.30 -24.08 6.46
N LYS A 10 -36.38 -24.67 5.28
CA LYS A 10 -36.70 -26.11 5.09
C LYS A 10 -36.34 -26.48 3.65
N ILE A 11 -35.46 -27.37 3.49
CA ILE A 11 -35.19 -28.31 2.41
C ILE A 11 -33.65 -28.45 2.30
N ILE A 12 -33.11 -29.47 2.88
CA ILE A 12 -32.17 -30.44 2.33
C ILE A 12 -31.93 -31.49 3.43
N SER A 13 -32.82 -32.44 3.45
CA SER A 13 -32.62 -33.70 4.14
C SER A 13 -33.28 -34.78 3.27
N LYS A 14 -32.58 -35.17 2.19
CA LYS A 14 -32.90 -36.43 1.47
C LYS A 14 -31.84 -36.65 0.38
N THR A 15 -30.72 -37.24 0.76
CA THR A 15 -29.94 -38.15 -0.09
C THR A 15 -28.84 -38.82 0.76
N LYS A 16 -29.24 -39.60 1.72
CA LYS A 16 -28.45 -40.72 2.26
C LYS A 16 -29.25 -41.98 2.02
N GLY A 17 -28.78 -42.81 1.11
CA GLY A 17 -29.40 -44.15 0.97
C GLY A 17 -29.41 -44.65 -0.45
N LYS A 18 -28.22 -44.95 -1.05
CA LYS A 18 -28.10 -45.95 -2.14
C LYS A 18 -26.64 -46.07 -2.58
N PHE A 19 -25.80 -46.59 -1.73
CA PHE A 19 -24.50 -47.15 -2.16
C PHE A 19 -23.96 -48.14 -1.12
N MET A 20 -24.79 -49.14 -0.80
CA MET A 20 -24.32 -50.21 0.04
C MET A 20 -25.19 -51.43 -0.25
N ARG A 21 -24.95 -52.05 -1.44
CA ARG A 21 -25.46 -53.40 -1.74
C ARG A 21 -24.81 -53.88 -3.04
N ASN A 22 -23.55 -54.38 -2.95
CA ASN A 22 -22.94 -55.36 -3.86
C ASN A 22 -21.50 -55.61 -3.39
N PHE A 23 -21.34 -56.22 -2.25
CA PHE A 23 -20.11 -56.90 -1.84
C PHE A 23 -20.48 -58.15 -1.05
N LYS A 24 -21.15 -59.08 -1.73
CA LYS A 24 -21.26 -60.50 -1.30
C LYS A 24 -21.30 -61.27 -2.60
N ASN A 25 -20.20 -61.86 -2.97
CA ASN A 25 -20.00 -62.99 -3.84
C ASN A 25 -18.70 -62.87 -4.62
N VAL A 26 -17.56 -63.00 -3.95
CA VAL A 26 -16.32 -63.59 -4.51
C VAL A 26 -15.58 -64.20 -3.32
N SER A 27 -16.04 -65.34 -2.89
CA SER A 27 -15.30 -66.23 -2.03
C SER A 27 -15.74 -67.65 -2.45
N VAL A 28 -15.16 -68.16 -3.49
CA VAL A 28 -15.05 -69.58 -3.85
C VAL A 28 -14.31 -69.61 -5.19
N LEU A 29 -13.01 -69.79 -5.17
CA LEU A 29 -12.16 -70.36 -6.25
C LEU A 29 -10.68 -70.19 -5.88
N LEU A 30 -10.32 -70.96 -4.84
CA LEU A 30 -8.94 -71.22 -4.46
C LEU A 30 -8.83 -72.59 -3.92
N LEU A 31 -8.82 -73.56 -4.80
CA LEU A 31 -8.39 -74.96 -4.53
C LEU A 31 -8.42 -75.73 -5.85
N ALA A 32 -7.32 -75.70 -6.58
CA ALA A 32 -6.94 -76.81 -7.50
C ALA A 32 -5.75 -76.35 -8.34
N SER A 33 -4.53 -76.66 -7.94
CA SER A 33 -3.45 -77.14 -8.80
C SER A 33 -2.12 -77.21 -7.99
N LEU A 34 -2.12 -78.15 -7.09
CA LEU A 34 -0.92 -78.88 -6.66
C LEU A 34 -0.81 -80.05 -7.57
N LEU A 35 0.44 -80.44 -7.94
CA LEU A 35 0.91 -81.63 -8.64
C LEU A 35 1.26 -81.41 -10.11
N PHE A 36 2.52 -81.01 -10.33
CA PHE A 36 3.35 -81.71 -11.34
C PHE A 36 4.81 -81.60 -10.90
N THR A 37 5.26 -82.63 -10.17
CA THR A 37 6.68 -83.01 -10.04
C THR A 37 6.98 -83.93 -11.21
N ALA A 38 8.05 -83.55 -11.94
CA ALA A 38 8.77 -84.53 -12.75
C ALA A 38 10.24 -84.17 -12.75
N CYS A 39 11.02 -85.03 -12.22
CA CYS A 39 12.47 -85.14 -12.22
C CYS A 39 13.05 -85.11 -13.62
N PHE A 40 14.20 -84.43 -13.73
CA PHE A 40 15.28 -84.97 -14.60
C PHE A 40 16.63 -84.65 -13.94
N ASP A 41 17.38 -85.73 -13.82
CA ASP A 41 18.67 -85.95 -13.23
C ASP A 41 19.82 -85.47 -14.19
N GLY A 42 20.96 -85.11 -13.64
CA GLY A 42 22.18 -85.09 -14.47
C GLY A 42 23.21 -84.05 -14.25
N ASN A 43 24.02 -84.21 -13.21
CA ASN A 43 25.49 -84.13 -13.28
C ASN A 43 26.27 -82.76 -13.39
N ASP A 44 26.98 -82.50 -12.31
CA ASP A 44 28.33 -81.90 -12.21
C ASP A 44 28.73 -80.63 -12.96
N LYS A 45 29.01 -79.57 -12.23
CA LYS A 45 30.38 -79.06 -11.90
C LYS A 45 30.41 -77.70 -11.28
N LYS A 46 31.20 -77.59 -10.23
CA LYS A 46 31.79 -76.42 -9.60
C LYS A 46 31.67 -75.10 -10.41
N GLY A 47 31.00 -74.12 -9.86
CA GLY A 47 31.05 -72.73 -10.29
C GLY A 47 31.04 -71.81 -9.09
N ALA A 48 32.13 -71.12 -8.89
CA ALA A 48 32.47 -70.25 -7.79
C ALA A 48 31.38 -69.24 -7.41
N ALA A 49 31.30 -68.98 -6.11
CA ALA A 49 30.58 -67.83 -5.54
C ALA A 49 31.02 -66.53 -6.25
N ALA A 50 30.16 -66.02 -7.13
CA ALA A 50 30.29 -64.64 -7.61
C ALA A 50 29.74 -63.72 -6.50
N ALA A 51 30.66 -63.24 -5.66
CA ALA A 51 30.40 -62.10 -4.84
C ALA A 51 29.82 -61.00 -5.71
N GLY A 52 28.62 -60.54 -5.40
CA GLY A 52 27.98 -59.44 -6.12
C GLY A 52 28.87 -58.21 -6.09
N GLN A 53 29.60 -57.98 -7.13
CA GLN A 53 30.16 -56.67 -7.42
C GLN A 53 29.00 -55.73 -7.63
N GLN A 54 28.66 -54.96 -6.60
CA GLN A 54 27.92 -53.74 -6.78
C GLN A 54 28.65 -52.96 -7.86
N ARG A 55 28.10 -52.92 -9.07
CA ARG A 55 28.55 -51.98 -10.10
C ARG A 55 28.42 -50.57 -9.47
N GLN A 56 29.54 -50.02 -8.99
CA GLN A 56 29.61 -48.62 -8.64
C GLN A 56 29.30 -47.86 -9.92
N MET A 57 28.06 -47.30 -9.97
CA MET A 57 27.75 -46.33 -11.03
C MET A 57 28.82 -45.25 -10.97
N PRO A 58 29.35 -44.81 -12.13
CA PRO A 58 30.28 -43.70 -12.15
C PRO A 58 29.63 -42.48 -11.44
N PRO A 59 30.42 -41.68 -10.70
CA PRO A 59 29.87 -40.53 -9.98
C PRO A 59 29.14 -39.62 -10.95
N SER A 60 27.94 -39.22 -10.58
CA SER A 60 27.12 -38.28 -11.38
C SER A 60 27.75 -36.89 -11.33
N LYS A 61 27.97 -36.29 -12.51
CA LYS A 61 28.45 -34.89 -12.60
C LYS A 61 27.34 -33.94 -12.20
N ILE A 62 27.67 -32.99 -11.32
CA ILE A 62 26.72 -32.03 -10.78
C ILE A 62 27.31 -30.61 -10.76
N ASP A 63 26.45 -29.61 -10.93
CA ASP A 63 26.79 -28.21 -10.71
C ASP A 63 26.46 -27.82 -9.28
N VAL A 64 27.29 -26.99 -8.69
CA VAL A 64 27.16 -26.59 -7.30
C VAL A 64 27.11 -25.06 -7.15
N PHE A 65 26.51 -24.63 -6.05
CA PHE A 65 26.54 -23.29 -5.55
C PHE A 65 27.09 -23.31 -4.12
N VAL A 66 28.05 -22.46 -3.82
CA VAL A 66 28.63 -22.37 -2.46
C VAL A 66 27.84 -21.39 -1.61
N ALA A 67 27.25 -21.88 -0.53
CA ALA A 67 26.50 -21.07 0.40
C ALA A 67 27.42 -20.09 1.15
N LYS A 68 27.11 -18.80 1.07
CA LYS A 68 27.80 -17.73 1.82
C LYS A 68 26.83 -17.07 2.77
N LYS A 69 27.26 -16.94 4.02
CA LYS A 69 26.48 -16.25 5.04
C LYS A 69 26.63 -14.74 4.89
N SER A 70 25.54 -14.02 4.83
CA SER A 70 25.51 -12.56 4.69
C SER A 70 24.19 -11.98 5.14
N ASP A 71 24.15 -10.68 5.34
CA ASP A 71 22.89 -9.95 5.44
C ASP A 71 22.26 -9.89 4.05
N VAL A 72 21.09 -10.53 3.90
CA VAL A 72 20.42 -10.68 2.61
C VAL A 72 19.33 -9.63 2.47
N PRO A 73 19.42 -8.69 1.50
CA PRO A 73 18.38 -7.72 1.29
C PRO A 73 17.07 -8.40 0.86
N ILE A 74 15.96 -7.90 1.39
CA ILE A 74 14.59 -8.35 1.09
C ILE A 74 13.81 -7.17 0.53
N SER A 75 13.09 -7.39 -0.55
CA SER A 75 12.21 -6.41 -1.15
C SER A 75 10.88 -7.04 -1.52
N PHE A 76 9.82 -6.26 -1.45
CA PHE A 76 8.46 -6.69 -1.74
C PHE A 76 7.93 -5.87 -2.91
N ASP A 77 7.38 -6.55 -3.92
CA ASP A 77 6.81 -5.91 -5.11
C ASP A 77 5.28 -5.93 -5.03
N TYR A 78 4.68 -4.75 -5.16
CA TYR A 78 3.23 -4.57 -5.12
C TYR A 78 2.75 -3.76 -6.32
N ALA A 79 1.61 -4.14 -6.87
CA ALA A 79 0.92 -3.28 -7.83
C ALA A 79 0.39 -2.04 -7.11
N ALA A 80 0.58 -0.88 -7.73
CA ALA A 80 0.22 0.41 -7.16
C ALA A 80 -0.54 1.28 -8.14
N THR A 81 -1.41 2.12 -7.60
CA THR A 81 -2.07 3.19 -8.34
C THR A 81 -1.58 4.53 -7.84
N LEU A 82 -1.20 5.41 -8.76
CA LEU A 82 -0.76 6.76 -8.42
C LEU A 82 -1.96 7.64 -8.09
N THR A 83 -1.83 8.40 -7.02
CA THR A 83 -2.87 9.27 -6.50
C THR A 83 -2.26 10.60 -6.10
N SER A 84 -3.00 11.67 -6.27
CA SER A 84 -2.59 12.97 -5.73
C SER A 84 -2.80 13.01 -4.21
N GLN A 85 -1.96 13.76 -3.50
CA GLN A 85 -2.18 14.05 -2.07
C GLN A 85 -3.42 14.90 -1.83
N GLN A 86 -3.68 15.84 -2.73
CA GLN A 86 -4.81 16.77 -2.66
C GLN A 86 -5.42 16.95 -4.05
N ASP A 87 -6.71 16.68 -4.15
CA ASP A 87 -7.48 16.80 -5.38
C ASP A 87 -8.86 17.34 -5.04
N VAL A 88 -9.12 18.58 -5.42
CA VAL A 88 -10.33 19.31 -5.04
C VAL A 88 -10.94 20.00 -6.24
N ILE A 89 -12.26 19.99 -6.30
CA ILE A 89 -13.01 20.88 -7.18
C ILE A 89 -13.30 22.17 -6.39
N ILE A 90 -12.94 23.31 -6.98
CA ILE A 90 -13.12 24.63 -6.38
C ILE A 90 -14.56 25.09 -6.64
N TYR A 91 -15.22 25.53 -5.59
CA TYR A 91 -16.58 26.09 -5.60
C TYR A 91 -16.58 27.53 -5.14
N PRO A 92 -17.45 28.40 -5.69
CA PRO A 92 -17.62 29.75 -5.19
C PRO A 92 -18.33 29.75 -3.84
N LYS A 93 -17.94 30.64 -2.94
CA LYS A 93 -18.62 30.82 -1.64
C LYS A 93 -19.76 31.84 -1.69
N VAL A 94 -19.78 32.64 -2.75
CA VAL A 94 -20.82 33.65 -3.03
C VAL A 94 -21.32 33.51 -4.45
N SER A 95 -22.57 33.96 -4.71
CA SER A 95 -23.19 33.86 -6.03
C SER A 95 -23.00 35.14 -6.81
N GLY A 96 -22.81 35.07 -8.13
CA GLY A 96 -22.68 36.21 -9.00
C GLY A 96 -22.14 35.84 -10.38
N THR A 97 -21.89 36.80 -11.23
CA THR A 97 -21.35 36.59 -12.57
C THR A 97 -19.83 36.59 -12.54
N ILE A 98 -19.17 35.64 -13.20
CA ILE A 98 -17.72 35.66 -13.38
C ILE A 98 -17.35 36.77 -14.36
N ILE A 99 -16.56 37.73 -13.92
CA ILE A 99 -16.10 38.85 -14.76
C ILE A 99 -14.66 38.66 -15.24
N LYS A 100 -13.86 37.79 -14.58
CA LYS A 100 -12.48 37.56 -14.99
C LYS A 100 -11.98 36.19 -14.55
N GLN A 101 -11.18 35.57 -15.40
CA GLN A 101 -10.36 34.38 -15.17
C GLN A 101 -8.89 34.78 -15.25
N PHE A 102 -8.03 34.28 -14.37
CA PHE A 102 -6.63 34.69 -14.25
C PHE A 102 -5.63 33.60 -14.63
N PHE A 103 -6.08 32.43 -15.06
CA PHE A 103 -5.25 31.29 -15.41
C PHE A 103 -5.68 30.68 -16.75
N LYS A 104 -4.88 29.77 -17.26
CA LYS A 104 -5.22 28.88 -18.38
C LYS A 104 -5.27 27.43 -17.88
N PRO A 105 -6.09 26.56 -18.49
CA PRO A 105 -6.05 25.12 -18.22
C PRO A 105 -4.63 24.57 -18.33
N GLY A 106 -4.22 23.76 -17.34
CA GLY A 106 -2.87 23.21 -17.23
C GLY A 106 -1.84 24.08 -16.50
N ASP A 107 -2.18 25.30 -16.11
CA ASP A 107 -1.26 26.17 -15.38
C ASP A 107 -0.93 25.63 -13.97
N ASN A 108 0.33 25.81 -13.56
CA ASN A 108 0.76 25.61 -12.19
C ASN A 108 0.45 26.88 -11.38
N VAL A 109 -0.24 26.72 -10.26
CA VAL A 109 -0.59 27.82 -9.35
C VAL A 109 -0.06 27.56 -7.94
N LYS A 110 0.15 28.64 -7.20
CA LYS A 110 0.52 28.62 -5.79
C LYS A 110 -0.68 28.95 -4.92
N ALA A 111 -0.63 28.51 -3.67
CA ALA A 111 -1.62 28.88 -2.67
C ALA A 111 -1.78 30.41 -2.59
N GLY A 112 -3.03 30.90 -2.70
CA GLY A 112 -3.35 32.31 -2.72
C GLY A 112 -3.42 32.98 -4.10
N ASP A 113 -2.96 32.31 -5.16
CA ASP A 113 -3.09 32.83 -6.54
C ASP A 113 -4.57 33.01 -6.90
N LYS A 114 -4.88 34.13 -7.57
CA LYS A 114 -6.24 34.43 -8.02
C LYS A 114 -6.61 33.55 -9.19
N LEU A 115 -7.77 32.92 -9.12
CA LEU A 115 -8.31 32.05 -10.17
C LEU A 115 -9.44 32.71 -10.93
N PHE A 116 -10.48 33.17 -10.21
CA PHE A 116 -11.63 33.83 -10.78
C PHE A 116 -11.97 35.06 -9.97
N LEU A 117 -12.62 36.01 -10.63
CA LEU A 117 -13.26 37.16 -10.00
C LEU A 117 -14.76 37.15 -10.33
N ILE A 118 -15.58 37.03 -9.28
CA ILE A 118 -17.01 37.26 -9.35
C ILE A 118 -17.25 38.77 -9.24
N ASP A 119 -18.27 39.29 -9.92
CA ASP A 119 -18.65 40.68 -9.86
C ASP A 119 -18.80 41.19 -8.39
N PRO A 120 -17.91 42.07 -7.93
CA PRO A 120 -17.88 42.51 -6.55
C PRO A 120 -18.81 43.68 -6.24
N GLU A 121 -19.43 44.34 -7.25
CA GLU A 121 -20.11 45.63 -7.06
C GLU A 121 -21.18 45.56 -6.01
N LYS A 122 -22.06 44.56 -6.03
CA LYS A 122 -23.11 44.36 -5.02
C LYS A 122 -22.52 44.14 -3.63
N TYR A 123 -21.47 43.38 -3.50
CA TYR A 123 -20.83 43.06 -2.21
C TYR A 123 -20.09 44.28 -1.68
N GLN A 124 -19.44 45.05 -2.53
CA GLN A 124 -18.77 46.29 -2.19
C GLN A 124 -19.77 47.31 -1.66
N ALA A 125 -20.89 47.54 -2.38
CA ALA A 125 -21.93 48.45 -1.93
C ALA A 125 -22.54 48.05 -0.59
N SER A 126 -22.72 46.75 -0.35
CA SER A 126 -23.19 46.25 0.94
C SER A 126 -22.20 46.50 2.08
N TYR A 127 -20.89 46.25 1.82
CA TYR A 127 -19.85 46.55 2.80
C TYR A 127 -19.77 48.04 3.11
N ASP A 128 -19.78 48.92 2.11
CA ASP A 128 -19.72 50.37 2.27
C ASP A 128 -20.90 50.93 3.10
N ALA A 129 -22.10 50.41 2.87
CA ALA A 129 -23.27 50.78 3.64
C ALA A 129 -23.13 50.41 5.12
N LEU A 130 -22.63 49.20 5.42
CA LEU A 130 -22.42 48.75 6.80
C LEU A 130 -21.24 49.46 7.49
N GLU A 131 -20.21 49.83 6.71
CA GLU A 131 -19.11 50.63 7.23
C GLU A 131 -19.62 52.05 7.64
N ALA A 132 -20.47 52.65 6.81
CA ALA A 132 -21.14 53.93 7.19
C ALA A 132 -21.96 53.80 8.48
N ALA A 133 -22.65 52.66 8.70
CA ALA A 133 -23.37 52.40 9.94
C ALA A 133 -22.50 52.34 11.19
N ILE A 134 -21.21 51.91 11.05
CA ILE A 134 -20.23 52.00 12.14
C ILE A 134 -19.97 53.47 12.50
N GLY A 135 -19.90 54.33 11.51
CA GLY A 135 -19.77 55.78 11.74
C GLY A 135 -20.87 56.37 12.59
N VAL A 136 -22.13 56.02 12.28
CA VAL A 136 -23.31 56.43 13.06
C VAL A 136 -23.25 55.88 14.49
N ALA A 137 -22.95 54.58 14.66
CA ALA A 137 -22.84 53.95 15.97
C ALA A 137 -21.70 54.54 16.83
N ASN A 138 -20.58 54.89 16.22
CA ASN A 138 -19.49 55.59 16.90
C ASN A 138 -19.88 56.98 17.38
N ALA A 139 -20.64 57.76 16.58
CA ALA A 139 -21.12 59.05 16.98
C ALA A 139 -22.10 58.93 18.18
N ASN A 140 -23.01 57.95 18.16
CA ASN A 140 -23.93 57.68 19.27
C ASN A 140 -23.19 57.26 20.54
N LEU A 141 -22.17 56.41 20.44
CA LEU A 141 -21.34 56.01 21.59
C LEU A 141 -20.60 57.25 22.18
N LYS A 142 -20.05 58.12 21.32
CA LYS A 142 -19.37 59.34 21.76
C LYS A 142 -20.33 60.27 22.53
N ASN A 143 -21.58 60.39 22.04
CA ASN A 143 -22.60 61.17 22.72
C ASN A 143 -22.98 60.57 24.09
N ALA A 144 -23.24 59.26 24.14
CA ALA A 144 -23.53 58.53 25.38
C ALA A 144 -22.37 58.64 26.40
N GLN A 145 -21.15 58.51 25.94
CA GLN A 145 -19.96 58.64 26.78
C GLN A 145 -19.82 60.04 27.35
N THR A 146 -20.08 61.05 26.55
CA THR A 146 -20.03 62.50 27.01
C THR A 146 -21.08 62.74 28.07
N GLU A 147 -22.32 62.24 27.85
CA GLU A 147 -23.42 62.37 28.79
C GLU A 147 -23.16 61.58 30.09
N PHE A 148 -22.68 60.37 30.01
CA PHE A 148 -22.27 59.56 31.16
C PHE A 148 -21.18 60.32 31.98
N ASN A 149 -20.18 60.90 31.36
CA ASN A 149 -19.11 61.61 32.05
C ASN A 149 -19.70 62.84 32.78
N ARG A 150 -20.65 63.57 32.15
CA ARG A 150 -21.32 64.73 32.73
C ARG A 150 -22.16 64.33 33.96
N ILE A 151 -23.04 63.28 33.84
CA ILE A 151 -23.89 62.81 34.91
C ILE A 151 -23.03 62.18 36.03
N SER A 152 -22.02 61.43 35.75
CA SER A 152 -21.09 60.87 36.73
C SER A 152 -20.45 61.92 37.62
N ASN A 153 -19.99 63.02 37.00
CA ASN A 153 -19.43 64.15 37.75
C ASN A 153 -20.47 64.89 38.63
N LEU A 154 -21.72 65.02 38.19
CA LEU A 154 -22.80 65.59 38.97
C LEU A 154 -23.24 64.69 40.13
N TYR A 155 -23.25 63.34 39.87
CA TYR A 155 -23.58 62.34 40.89
C TYR A 155 -22.57 62.33 42.04
N LYS A 156 -21.26 62.45 41.72
CA LYS A 156 -20.20 62.59 42.73
C LYS A 156 -20.37 63.82 43.61
N LYS A 157 -21.05 64.89 43.09
CA LYS A 157 -21.39 66.12 43.82
C LYS A 157 -22.78 66.11 44.47
N ASN A 158 -23.48 64.96 44.49
CA ASN A 158 -24.83 64.77 44.94
C ASN A 158 -25.86 65.67 44.24
N ALA A 159 -25.62 66.09 42.99
CA ALA A 159 -26.44 66.98 42.21
C ALA A 159 -27.51 66.29 41.30
N VAL A 160 -27.48 64.97 41.20
CA VAL A 160 -28.45 64.15 40.46
C VAL A 160 -28.79 62.87 41.23
N SER A 161 -29.91 62.22 40.88
CA SER A 161 -30.38 60.98 41.53
C SER A 161 -29.64 59.77 41.06
N GLN A 162 -29.64 58.65 41.86
CA GLN A 162 -29.12 57.35 41.51
C GLN A 162 -29.76 56.82 40.20
N LYS A 163 -31.09 57.04 40.04
CA LYS A 163 -31.83 56.65 38.84
C LYS A 163 -31.25 57.29 37.54
N GLU A 164 -30.91 58.56 37.62
CA GLU A 164 -30.35 59.30 36.48
C GLU A 164 -28.91 58.78 36.15
N TYR A 165 -28.15 58.49 37.20
CA TYR A 165 -26.82 57.85 37.01
C TYR A 165 -26.91 56.49 36.34
N ASP A 166 -27.79 55.60 36.87
CA ASP A 166 -27.97 54.24 36.32
C ASP A 166 -28.52 54.28 34.88
N ALA A 167 -29.38 55.23 34.55
CA ALA A 167 -29.86 55.47 33.20
C ALA A 167 -28.73 55.85 32.22
N ALA A 168 -27.79 56.73 32.67
CA ALA A 168 -26.63 57.14 31.87
C ALA A 168 -25.63 55.98 31.66
N VAL A 169 -25.44 55.13 32.68
CA VAL A 169 -24.63 53.89 32.56
C VAL A 169 -25.27 52.96 31.52
N SER A 170 -26.56 52.66 31.63
CA SER A 170 -27.28 51.79 30.72
C SER A 170 -27.25 52.32 29.27
N ALA A 171 -27.42 53.65 29.09
CA ALA A 171 -27.33 54.27 27.75
C ALA A 171 -25.94 54.11 27.11
N LEU A 172 -24.87 54.23 27.90
CA LEU A 172 -23.48 54.02 27.44
C LEU A 172 -23.29 52.55 27.06
N GLU A 173 -23.73 51.61 27.88
CA GLU A 173 -23.60 50.18 27.60
C GLU A 173 -24.37 49.80 26.33
N ILE A 174 -25.60 50.30 26.14
CA ILE A 174 -26.40 50.08 24.93
C ILE A 174 -25.69 50.64 23.69
N ALA A 175 -25.13 51.86 23.76
CA ALA A 175 -24.43 52.47 22.66
C ALA A 175 -23.14 51.66 22.27
N ASN A 176 -22.44 51.16 23.29
CA ASN A 176 -21.26 50.29 23.05
C ASN A 176 -21.65 48.95 22.41
N ALA A 177 -22.75 48.33 22.90
CA ALA A 177 -23.23 47.08 22.28
C ALA A 177 -23.69 47.31 20.84
N ASN A 178 -24.34 48.41 20.51
CA ASN A 178 -24.72 48.76 19.13
C ASN A 178 -23.51 48.95 18.21
N LEU A 179 -22.43 49.56 18.69
CA LEU A 179 -21.20 49.68 17.93
C LEU A 179 -20.56 48.32 17.63
N LEU A 180 -20.53 47.43 18.63
CA LEU A 180 -20.03 46.07 18.44
C LEU A 180 -20.88 45.29 17.42
N SER A 181 -22.19 45.41 17.45
CA SER A 181 -23.11 44.83 16.47
C SER A 181 -22.88 45.34 15.06
N SER A 182 -22.73 46.66 14.87
CA SER A 182 -22.44 47.29 13.58
C SER A 182 -21.09 46.83 13.03
N LYS A 183 -20.07 46.73 13.88
CA LYS A 183 -18.74 46.20 13.49
C LYS A 183 -18.81 44.73 13.05
N ALA A 184 -19.61 43.92 13.75
CA ALA A 184 -19.78 42.50 13.37
C ALA A 184 -20.50 42.37 12.02
N SER A 185 -21.53 43.16 11.76
CA SER A 185 -22.21 43.18 10.46
C SER A 185 -21.32 43.60 9.30
N ALA A 186 -20.56 44.66 9.48
CA ALA A 186 -19.59 45.10 8.45
C ALA A 186 -18.48 44.08 8.22
N LYS A 187 -18.03 43.39 9.28
CA LYS A 187 -17.04 42.28 9.13
C LYS A 187 -17.62 41.16 8.30
N SER A 188 -18.88 40.78 8.48
CA SER A 188 -19.54 39.75 7.68
C SER A 188 -19.56 40.15 6.20
N ALA A 189 -20.01 41.34 5.87
CA ALA A 189 -20.07 41.86 4.51
C ALA A 189 -18.63 41.94 3.86
N LYS A 190 -17.63 42.29 4.65
CA LYS A 190 -16.23 42.29 4.19
C LYS A 190 -15.73 40.88 3.82
N ILE A 191 -16.15 39.86 4.58
CA ILE A 191 -15.84 38.45 4.29
C ILE A 191 -16.52 38.04 2.98
N ASP A 192 -17.80 38.38 2.79
CA ASP A 192 -18.54 38.07 1.58
C ASP A 192 -17.92 38.76 0.34
N LEU A 193 -17.52 40.01 0.49
CA LEU A 193 -16.74 40.73 -0.54
C LEU A 193 -15.41 40.02 -0.84
N GLY A 194 -14.69 39.55 0.18
CA GLY A 194 -13.47 38.76 0.00
C GLY A 194 -13.69 37.48 -0.79
N TYR A 195 -14.85 36.85 -0.63
CA TYR A 195 -15.19 35.63 -1.36
C TYR A 195 -15.50 35.85 -2.84
N THR A 196 -15.64 37.07 -3.31
CA THR A 196 -15.76 37.38 -4.75
C THR A 196 -14.45 37.11 -5.50
N SER A 197 -13.30 37.20 -4.81
CA SER A 197 -11.99 36.82 -5.35
C SER A 197 -11.68 35.40 -4.97
N ILE A 198 -11.79 34.48 -5.93
CA ILE A 198 -11.56 33.06 -5.72
C ILE A 198 -10.07 32.77 -5.91
N THR A 199 -9.45 32.15 -4.91
CA THR A 199 -8.00 31.85 -4.88
C THR A 199 -7.73 30.35 -4.75
N ALA A 200 -6.54 29.93 -5.17
CA ALA A 200 -6.07 28.57 -4.99
C ALA A 200 -5.82 28.26 -3.49
N PRO A 201 -6.38 27.16 -2.94
CA PRO A 201 -6.18 26.79 -1.54
C PRO A 201 -4.81 26.16 -1.26
N PHE A 202 -4.14 25.60 -2.25
CA PHE A 202 -2.82 24.98 -2.17
C PHE A 202 -2.13 25.03 -3.53
N ASP A 203 -0.83 24.69 -3.56
CA ASP A 203 -0.02 24.62 -4.78
C ASP A 203 -0.41 23.41 -5.61
N GLY A 204 -0.64 23.57 -6.89
CA GLY A 204 -1.03 22.47 -7.77
C GLY A 204 -1.23 22.87 -9.22
N VAL A 205 -1.73 21.93 -10.00
CA VAL A 205 -2.04 22.11 -11.42
C VAL A 205 -3.55 22.24 -11.58
N LEU A 206 -3.97 23.24 -12.34
CA LEU A 206 -5.37 23.47 -12.68
C LEU A 206 -5.79 22.58 -13.83
N GLY A 207 -6.94 21.96 -13.70
CA GLY A 207 -7.61 21.24 -14.78
C GLY A 207 -8.28 22.20 -15.76
N ASP A 208 -9.17 21.64 -16.58
CA ASP A 208 -10.00 22.44 -17.46
C ASP A 208 -11.01 23.28 -16.67
N ASN A 209 -11.32 24.48 -17.15
CA ASN A 209 -12.35 25.30 -16.56
C ASN A 209 -13.74 24.72 -16.87
N LEU A 210 -14.57 24.65 -15.84
CA LEU A 210 -15.94 24.11 -15.92
C LEU A 210 -16.97 25.23 -16.14
N VAL A 211 -16.52 26.48 -16.15
CA VAL A 211 -17.32 27.70 -16.33
C VAL A 211 -16.52 28.73 -17.09
N ASP A 212 -17.20 29.58 -17.86
CA ASP A 212 -16.61 30.66 -18.64
C ASP A 212 -16.86 32.04 -18.03
N VAL A 213 -16.07 33.04 -18.44
CA VAL A 213 -16.30 34.44 -18.12
C VAL A 213 -17.67 34.85 -18.69
N GLY A 214 -18.49 35.52 -17.87
CA GLY A 214 -19.88 35.85 -18.18
C GLY A 214 -20.90 34.87 -17.60
N SER A 215 -20.47 33.70 -17.13
CA SER A 215 -21.38 32.72 -16.50
C SER A 215 -21.87 33.18 -15.13
N LEU A 216 -23.15 32.94 -14.85
CA LEU A 216 -23.70 33.08 -13.50
C LEU A 216 -23.37 31.84 -12.68
N VAL A 217 -22.73 32.02 -11.52
CA VAL A 217 -22.39 30.95 -10.58
C VAL A 217 -23.17 31.05 -9.29
N VAL A 218 -23.51 29.89 -8.72
CA VAL A 218 -24.25 29.78 -7.46
C VAL A 218 -23.33 29.24 -6.37
N ALA A 219 -23.35 29.90 -5.21
CA ALA A 219 -22.54 29.53 -4.05
C ALA A 219 -22.68 28.05 -3.67
N ASN A 220 -21.57 27.39 -3.40
CA ASN A 220 -21.45 25.99 -2.98
C ASN A 220 -22.08 24.93 -3.92
N THR A 221 -22.46 25.32 -5.13
CA THR A 221 -23.15 24.43 -6.09
C THR A 221 -22.40 24.34 -7.42
N THR A 222 -21.99 25.48 -7.98
CA THR A 222 -21.35 25.52 -9.29
C THR A 222 -19.89 25.10 -9.17
N GLN A 223 -19.48 24.10 -9.92
CA GLN A 223 -18.08 23.67 -10.03
C GLN A 223 -17.33 24.64 -10.95
N LEU A 224 -16.19 25.15 -10.51
CA LEU A 224 -15.42 26.12 -11.27
C LEU A 224 -14.23 25.51 -12.00
N VAL A 225 -13.36 24.87 -11.27
CA VAL A 225 -12.13 24.24 -11.78
C VAL A 225 -11.64 23.19 -10.80
N ARG A 226 -10.98 22.16 -11.30
CA ARG A 226 -10.29 21.15 -10.49
C ARG A 226 -8.86 21.60 -10.22
N LEU A 227 -8.42 21.52 -8.98
CA LEU A 227 -7.04 21.77 -8.57
C LEU A 227 -6.46 20.48 -8.01
N THR A 228 -5.37 20.01 -8.59
CA THR A 228 -4.73 18.75 -8.25
C THR A 228 -3.27 18.98 -7.88
N LYS A 229 -2.85 18.51 -6.70
CA LYS A 229 -1.45 18.54 -6.29
C LYS A 229 -0.76 17.29 -6.85
N ILE A 230 0.09 17.48 -7.86
CA ILE A 230 0.81 16.38 -8.52
C ILE A 230 2.25 16.19 -8.03
N ASN A 231 2.76 17.08 -7.20
CA ASN A 231 4.10 17.00 -6.62
C ASN A 231 4.05 17.38 -5.13
N PRO A 232 4.50 16.48 -4.23
CA PRO A 232 4.82 15.10 -4.48
C PRO A 232 3.57 14.28 -4.86
N ILE A 233 3.77 13.12 -5.54
CA ILE A 233 2.71 12.17 -5.88
C ILE A 233 2.79 10.96 -4.95
N GLU A 234 1.65 10.37 -4.64
CA GLU A 234 1.57 9.16 -3.83
C GLU A 234 1.28 7.93 -4.69
N ALA A 235 1.94 6.82 -4.39
CA ALA A 235 1.55 5.51 -4.90
C ALA A 235 0.83 4.74 -3.78
N HIS A 236 -0.42 4.37 -4.03
CA HIS A 236 -1.24 3.56 -3.13
C HIS A 236 -1.13 2.11 -3.55
N PHE A 237 -0.74 1.24 -2.64
CA PHE A 237 -0.63 -0.18 -2.85
C PHE A 237 -1.13 -0.97 -1.65
N HIS A 238 -1.42 -2.25 -1.86
CA HIS A 238 -2.02 -3.10 -0.85
C HIS A 238 -1.07 -4.24 -0.49
N ILE A 239 -0.77 -4.34 0.80
CA ILE A 239 0.02 -5.43 1.38
C ILE A 239 -0.97 -6.47 1.90
N SER A 240 -0.82 -7.76 1.53
CA SER A 240 -1.68 -8.81 2.07
C SER A 240 -1.55 -8.87 3.60
N ASP A 241 -2.62 -9.22 4.30
CA ASP A 241 -2.62 -9.37 5.75
C ASP A 241 -1.60 -10.42 6.22
N VAL A 242 -1.46 -11.51 5.45
CA VAL A 242 -0.47 -12.58 5.70
C VAL A 242 0.96 -12.06 5.56
N ASP A 243 1.26 -11.30 4.49
CA ASP A 243 2.60 -10.73 4.30
C ASP A 243 2.93 -9.71 5.38
N ASN A 244 1.96 -8.86 5.74
CA ASN A 244 2.14 -7.89 6.81
C ASN A 244 2.41 -8.58 8.16
N LEU A 245 1.63 -9.61 8.49
CA LEU A 245 1.82 -10.38 9.73
C LEU A 245 3.18 -11.10 9.73
N ASN A 246 3.57 -11.72 8.62
CA ASN A 246 4.87 -12.38 8.49
C ASN A 246 6.01 -11.38 8.65
N ARG A 247 5.92 -10.21 8.03
CA ARG A 247 6.91 -9.14 8.16
C ARG A 247 7.08 -8.71 9.62
N VAL A 248 5.98 -8.43 10.32
CA VAL A 248 6.01 -8.04 11.74
C VAL A 248 6.63 -9.16 12.59
N LYS A 249 6.18 -10.40 12.41
CA LYS A 249 6.72 -11.57 13.14
C LYS A 249 8.22 -11.78 12.90
N MET A 250 8.70 -11.60 11.68
CA MET A 250 10.13 -11.73 11.36
C MET A 250 10.96 -10.60 11.98
N GLN A 251 10.41 -9.39 12.04
CA GLN A 251 11.05 -8.26 12.73
C GLN A 251 11.08 -8.46 14.25
N GLU A 252 9.98 -8.87 14.87
CA GLU A 252 9.89 -9.15 16.31
C GLU A 252 10.83 -10.30 16.74
N SER A 253 11.00 -11.32 15.90
CA SER A 253 11.95 -12.40 16.15
C SER A 253 13.42 -12.00 15.96
N GLY A 254 13.69 -10.78 15.49
CA GLY A 254 15.03 -10.28 15.21
C GLY A 254 15.71 -10.90 13.98
N LEU A 255 15.02 -11.76 13.23
CA LEU A 255 15.53 -12.35 11.99
C LEU A 255 15.62 -11.32 10.86
N TRP A 256 14.62 -10.43 10.77
CA TRP A 256 14.66 -9.33 9.84
C TRP A 256 14.93 -8.01 10.56
N ALA A 257 15.76 -7.18 9.96
CA ALA A 257 15.92 -5.80 10.37
C ALA A 257 15.53 -4.86 9.25
N GLN A 258 15.11 -3.66 9.61
CA GLN A 258 14.77 -2.60 8.67
C GLN A 258 15.75 -1.44 8.88
N THR A 259 16.39 -0.98 7.80
CA THR A 259 17.31 0.15 7.80
C THR A 259 16.62 1.46 7.42
N ASN A 260 15.69 1.38 6.48
CA ASN A 260 14.98 2.53 5.93
C ASN A 260 13.60 2.12 5.39
N SER A 261 12.87 3.07 4.84
CA SER A 261 11.56 2.84 4.20
C SER A 261 11.60 3.15 2.69
N ASP A 262 12.73 2.87 2.03
CA ASP A 262 12.90 3.17 0.62
C ASP A 262 11.89 2.42 -0.23
N ALA A 263 11.42 3.09 -1.26
CA ALA A 263 10.52 2.55 -2.26
C ALA A 263 11.00 2.94 -3.66
N VAL A 264 10.89 2.02 -4.59
CA VAL A 264 11.16 2.27 -6.01
C VAL A 264 9.87 2.05 -6.78
N LEU A 265 9.39 3.09 -7.44
CA LEU A 265 8.21 3.02 -8.30
C LEU A 265 8.65 2.80 -9.74
N LYS A 266 8.07 1.77 -10.39
CA LYS A 266 8.23 1.48 -11.81
C LYS A 266 6.92 1.79 -12.55
N VAL A 267 6.99 2.74 -13.49
CA VAL A 267 5.86 3.08 -14.37
C VAL A 267 6.37 3.05 -15.80
N GLY A 268 5.90 2.08 -16.59
CA GLY A 268 6.44 1.83 -17.92
C GLY A 268 7.97 1.62 -17.89
N PRO A 269 8.76 2.37 -18.67
CA PRO A 269 10.23 2.28 -18.65
C PRO A 269 10.89 3.13 -17.53
N GLY A 270 10.12 3.94 -16.79
CA GLY A 270 10.64 4.86 -15.78
C GLY A 270 10.76 4.22 -14.40
N GLU A 271 11.84 4.56 -13.70
CA GLU A 271 12.05 4.22 -12.28
C GLU A 271 12.17 5.51 -11.48
N PHE A 272 11.45 5.56 -10.36
CA PHE A 272 11.39 6.73 -9.47
C PHE A 272 11.67 6.27 -8.04
N ASN A 273 12.57 6.97 -7.37
CA ASN A 273 12.90 6.69 -5.97
C ASN A 273 12.01 7.51 -5.04
N GLY A 274 11.56 6.89 -3.98
CA GLY A 274 10.69 7.49 -2.97
C GLY A 274 10.77 6.76 -1.64
N LYS A 275 9.79 6.99 -0.79
CA LYS A 275 9.73 6.38 0.55
C LYS A 275 8.32 5.97 0.88
N VAL A 276 8.18 4.83 1.53
CA VAL A 276 6.94 4.44 2.20
C VAL A 276 6.77 5.33 3.43
N ASN A 277 5.74 6.16 3.41
CA ASN A 277 5.43 7.12 4.47
C ASN A 277 4.24 6.70 5.35
N PHE A 278 3.44 5.73 4.89
CA PHE A 278 2.28 5.26 5.62
C PHE A 278 2.00 3.79 5.34
N ILE A 279 1.67 3.04 6.39
CA ILE A 279 1.06 1.71 6.33
C ILE A 279 -0.10 1.76 7.32
N ASP A 280 -1.31 1.44 6.84
CA ASP A 280 -2.51 1.47 7.65
C ASP A 280 -2.42 0.40 8.77
N ASN A 281 -3.07 0.67 9.90
CA ASN A 281 -3.21 -0.24 11.02
C ASN A 281 -4.53 -1.04 10.99
N VAL A 282 -5.33 -0.84 9.93
CA VAL A 282 -6.61 -1.51 9.73
C VAL A 282 -6.57 -2.35 8.46
N VAL A 283 -6.97 -3.62 8.59
CA VAL A 283 -7.11 -4.52 7.45
C VAL A 283 -8.43 -4.25 6.75
N ASN A 284 -8.39 -4.03 5.44
CA ASN A 284 -9.61 -4.00 4.63
C ASN A 284 -10.19 -5.41 4.53
N THR A 285 -11.31 -5.64 5.21
CA THR A 285 -11.96 -6.95 5.32
C THR A 285 -12.46 -7.52 3.99
N ASN A 286 -12.74 -6.68 3.00
CA ASN A 286 -13.19 -7.12 1.67
C ASN A 286 -12.02 -7.65 0.82
N MET A 287 -10.81 -7.13 1.03
CA MET A 287 -9.62 -7.48 0.23
C MET A 287 -8.59 -8.29 1.02
N GLY A 288 -8.72 -8.44 2.35
CA GLY A 288 -7.73 -9.10 3.19
C GLY A 288 -6.34 -8.44 3.08
N SER A 289 -6.31 -7.11 3.02
CA SER A 289 -5.06 -6.38 2.80
C SER A 289 -5.03 -5.07 3.56
N VAL A 290 -3.82 -4.57 3.79
CA VAL A 290 -3.52 -3.30 4.46
C VAL A 290 -3.10 -2.29 3.40
N LEU A 291 -3.67 -1.08 3.43
CA LEU A 291 -3.25 0.00 2.55
C LEU A 291 -1.88 0.52 2.97
N ALA A 292 -0.99 0.65 2.00
CA ALA A 292 0.29 1.34 2.17
C ALA A 292 0.42 2.46 1.13
N LYS A 293 1.14 3.51 1.50
CA LYS A 293 1.40 4.66 0.64
C LYS A 293 2.89 4.94 0.60
N ALA A 294 3.39 5.22 -0.58
CA ALA A 294 4.74 5.71 -0.79
C ALA A 294 4.70 7.04 -1.55
N GLU A 295 5.57 7.94 -1.18
CA GLU A 295 5.67 9.29 -1.74
C GLU A 295 6.86 9.39 -2.68
N PHE A 296 6.65 10.02 -3.83
CA PHE A 296 7.63 10.19 -4.89
C PHE A 296 7.67 11.65 -5.35
N ASN A 297 8.87 12.20 -5.54
CA ASN A 297 9.04 13.49 -6.18
C ASN A 297 8.63 13.42 -7.65
N ASN A 298 7.91 14.45 -8.09
CA ASN A 298 7.40 14.55 -9.46
C ASN A 298 7.64 15.96 -10.04
N ASP A 299 8.84 16.48 -9.84
CA ASP A 299 9.20 17.86 -10.27
C ASP A 299 9.03 18.07 -11.77
N GLU A 300 9.23 17.01 -12.57
CA GLU A 300 9.08 17.04 -14.02
C GLU A 300 7.63 16.82 -14.49
N GLY A 301 6.68 16.55 -13.58
CA GLY A 301 5.27 16.32 -13.92
C GLY A 301 5.01 15.06 -14.77
N LYS A 302 5.95 14.11 -14.83
CA LYS A 302 5.82 12.89 -15.65
C LYS A 302 4.83 11.89 -15.09
N LEU A 303 4.64 11.88 -13.78
CA LEU A 303 3.72 11.01 -13.09
C LEU A 303 2.37 11.71 -12.93
N LEU A 304 1.31 11.06 -13.39
CA LEU A 304 -0.06 11.59 -13.30
C LEU A 304 -0.90 10.72 -12.37
N PRO A 305 -1.79 11.32 -11.57
CA PRO A 305 -2.78 10.57 -10.81
C PRO A 305 -3.62 9.67 -11.72
N GLY A 306 -3.90 8.45 -11.28
CA GLY A 306 -4.60 7.44 -12.07
C GLY A 306 -3.68 6.50 -12.87
N MET A 307 -2.39 6.77 -12.98
CA MET A 307 -1.45 5.83 -13.58
C MET A 307 -1.27 4.60 -12.70
N PHE A 308 -0.98 3.45 -13.35
CA PHE A 308 -0.64 2.20 -12.68
C PHE A 308 0.87 1.95 -12.77
N GLY A 309 1.41 1.38 -11.71
CA GLY A 309 2.82 1.01 -11.62
C GLY A 309 3.04 -0.12 -10.63
N HIS A 310 4.30 -0.43 -10.40
CA HIS A 310 4.75 -1.38 -9.39
C HIS A 310 5.65 -0.66 -8.39
N VAL A 311 5.36 -0.82 -7.11
CA VAL A 311 6.19 -0.31 -6.02
C VAL A 311 6.99 -1.46 -5.43
N THR A 312 8.30 -1.37 -5.51
CA THR A 312 9.23 -2.24 -4.79
C THR A 312 9.55 -1.60 -3.45
N MET A 313 9.01 -2.14 -2.38
CA MET A 313 9.30 -1.73 -1.01
C MET A 313 10.57 -2.42 -0.53
N GLY A 314 11.62 -1.67 -0.20
CA GLY A 314 12.92 -2.14 0.25
C GLY A 314 13.22 -1.77 1.71
N GLY A 315 14.51 -1.77 2.02
CA GLY A 315 15.03 -1.40 3.35
C GLY A 315 15.00 -2.52 4.38
N PHE A 316 14.56 -3.71 4.04
CA PHE A 316 14.60 -4.89 4.89
C PHE A 316 15.78 -5.80 4.54
N TYR A 317 16.29 -6.50 5.53
CA TYR A 317 17.29 -7.55 5.31
C TYR A 317 17.16 -8.67 6.33
N GLN A 318 17.44 -9.89 5.88
CA GLN A 318 17.61 -11.07 6.74
C GLN A 318 19.01 -11.04 7.31
N LYS A 319 19.10 -10.98 8.64
CA LYS A 319 20.39 -11.09 9.33
C LYS A 319 20.96 -12.49 9.21
N ASP A 320 22.28 -12.56 8.96
CA ASP A 320 23.02 -13.83 8.96
C ASP A 320 22.38 -14.92 8.10
N GLY A 321 21.76 -14.55 6.97
CA GLY A 321 21.06 -15.47 6.10
C GLY A 321 21.93 -16.01 4.97
N PHE A 322 21.37 -16.99 4.24
CA PHE A 322 21.94 -17.52 3.02
C PHE A 322 21.00 -17.24 1.85
N LYS A 323 21.50 -16.54 0.83
CA LYS A 323 20.77 -16.36 -0.43
C LYS A 323 21.17 -17.48 -1.38
N ILE A 324 20.24 -18.37 -1.69
CA ILE A 324 20.46 -19.52 -2.56
C ILE A 324 19.59 -19.44 -3.82
N PRO A 325 19.99 -20.06 -4.95
CA PRO A 325 19.13 -20.18 -6.13
C PRO A 325 17.85 -20.92 -5.81
N GLN A 326 16.69 -20.40 -6.28
CA GLN A 326 15.38 -21.01 -6.08
C GLN A 326 15.32 -22.47 -6.54
N LEU A 327 15.99 -22.78 -7.65
CA LEU A 327 16.02 -24.13 -8.23
C LEU A 327 16.70 -25.19 -7.33
N ALA A 328 17.53 -24.77 -6.38
CA ALA A 328 18.18 -25.69 -5.43
C ALA A 328 17.22 -26.18 -4.33
N LEU A 329 16.12 -25.47 -4.14
CA LEU A 329 15.16 -25.73 -3.07
C LEU A 329 14.26 -26.91 -3.45
N GLN A 330 14.29 -27.98 -2.67
CA GLN A 330 13.43 -29.14 -2.81
C GLN A 330 12.36 -29.11 -1.72
N GLN A 331 11.11 -29.40 -2.08
CA GLN A 331 10.00 -29.37 -1.16
C GLN A 331 9.21 -30.69 -1.24
N THR A 332 8.89 -31.23 -0.07
CA THR A 332 7.94 -32.33 0.09
C THR A 332 6.76 -31.83 0.92
N ASP A 333 5.73 -32.64 1.04
CA ASP A 333 4.54 -32.30 1.86
C ASP A 333 4.88 -32.02 3.33
N VAL A 334 6.03 -32.50 3.80
CA VAL A 334 6.44 -32.45 5.22
C VAL A 334 7.56 -31.44 5.49
N LYS A 335 8.49 -31.26 4.54
CA LYS A 335 9.71 -30.47 4.77
C LYS A 335 10.28 -29.83 3.50
N THR A 336 11.00 -28.75 3.73
CA THR A 336 11.82 -28.07 2.71
C THR A 336 13.29 -28.38 2.99
N TYR A 337 14.03 -28.79 1.95
CA TYR A 337 15.41 -29.19 2.08
C TYR A 337 16.22 -28.81 0.83
N VAL A 338 17.53 -28.85 0.97
CA VAL A 338 18.48 -28.76 -0.16
C VAL A 338 19.37 -29.98 -0.17
N LEU A 339 19.87 -30.35 -1.36
CA LEU A 339 20.91 -31.34 -1.50
C LEU A 339 22.26 -30.68 -1.51
N VAL A 340 23.18 -31.18 -0.69
CA VAL A 340 24.55 -30.68 -0.55
C VAL A 340 25.58 -31.80 -0.81
N VAL A 341 26.81 -31.42 -1.13
CA VAL A 341 27.90 -32.36 -1.24
C VAL A 341 28.66 -32.40 0.08
N GLU A 342 28.65 -33.56 0.75
CA GLU A 342 29.48 -33.85 1.94
C GLU A 342 30.38 -35.07 1.69
N TYR A 343 31.68 -34.90 1.84
CA TYR A 343 32.65 -35.95 1.63
C TYR A 343 32.51 -36.68 0.28
N GLY A 344 32.19 -35.93 -0.80
CA GLY A 344 32.00 -36.48 -2.15
C GLY A 344 30.72 -37.27 -2.38
N LYS A 345 29.76 -37.17 -1.44
CA LYS A 345 28.44 -37.82 -1.51
C LYS A 345 27.32 -36.78 -1.34
N VAL A 346 26.17 -37.14 -1.88
CA VAL A 346 24.93 -36.33 -1.68
C VAL A 346 24.43 -36.47 -0.28
N ALA A 347 24.25 -35.36 0.43
CA ALA A 347 23.54 -35.27 1.71
C ALA A 347 22.30 -34.35 1.56
N SER A 348 21.30 -34.57 2.39
CA SER A 348 20.10 -33.72 2.46
C SER A 348 20.15 -32.90 3.74
N LYS A 349 19.99 -31.57 3.62
CA LYS A 349 19.88 -30.65 4.77
C LYS A 349 18.50 -30.01 4.78
N ASP A 350 17.76 -30.18 5.86
CA ASP A 350 16.50 -29.52 6.07
C ASP A 350 16.76 -28.03 6.32
N VAL A 351 16.04 -27.15 5.63
CA VAL A 351 16.27 -25.71 5.66
C VAL A 351 15.01 -24.95 6.04
N LYS A 352 15.18 -23.82 6.76
CA LYS A 352 14.12 -22.92 7.08
C LYS A 352 14.18 -21.69 6.17
N VAL A 353 13.27 -21.64 5.20
CA VAL A 353 13.12 -20.51 4.28
C VAL A 353 12.29 -19.42 4.95
N THR A 354 12.79 -18.19 4.93
CA THR A 354 12.12 -17.00 5.49
C THR A 354 11.55 -16.09 4.41
N TYR A 355 12.13 -16.13 3.22
CA TYR A 355 11.67 -15.34 2.08
C TYR A 355 12.03 -16.05 0.77
N GLN A 356 11.20 -15.86 -0.25
CA GLN A 356 11.33 -16.55 -1.51
C GLN A 356 10.89 -15.64 -2.66
N THR A 357 11.71 -15.58 -3.70
CA THR A 357 11.41 -14.87 -4.94
C THR A 357 11.43 -15.85 -6.11
N LYS A 358 11.13 -15.39 -7.31
CA LYS A 358 11.22 -16.19 -8.53
C LYS A 358 12.60 -16.82 -8.74
N ASP A 359 13.68 -16.12 -8.38
CA ASP A 359 15.04 -16.49 -8.69
C ASP A 359 15.85 -16.99 -7.48
N ALA A 360 15.46 -16.61 -6.28
CA ALA A 360 16.20 -16.86 -5.05
C ALA A 360 15.32 -17.23 -3.87
N ALA A 361 15.89 -18.03 -2.97
CA ALA A 361 15.34 -18.28 -1.64
C ALA A 361 16.32 -17.79 -0.57
N VAL A 362 15.77 -17.22 0.52
CA VAL A 362 16.52 -16.78 1.69
C VAL A 362 16.31 -17.77 2.81
N VAL A 363 17.39 -18.38 3.23
CA VAL A 363 17.41 -19.41 4.28
C VAL A 363 18.03 -18.84 5.53
N SER A 364 17.34 -19.03 6.68
CA SER A 364 17.82 -18.58 8.00
C SER A 364 18.50 -19.65 8.80
N GLN A 365 18.19 -20.92 8.58
CA GLN A 365 18.71 -22.07 9.35
C GLN A 365 18.81 -23.31 8.48
N GLY A 366 19.73 -24.21 8.83
CA GLY A 366 19.92 -25.50 8.18
C GLY A 366 21.11 -25.57 7.21
N LEU A 367 21.76 -24.44 6.92
CA LEU A 367 22.98 -24.37 6.11
C LEU A 367 24.16 -23.90 6.96
N ASN A 368 25.34 -24.38 6.60
CA ASN A 368 26.62 -23.88 7.09
C ASN A 368 27.32 -23.07 6.00
N GLU A 369 28.24 -22.20 6.42
CA GLU A 369 29.11 -21.48 5.50
C GLU A 369 29.95 -22.45 4.68
N ASN A 370 30.08 -22.21 3.38
CA ASN A 370 30.74 -23.03 2.39
C ASN A 370 30.07 -24.38 2.09
N ASP A 371 28.85 -24.63 2.48
CA ASP A 371 28.08 -25.77 1.98
C ASP A 371 27.96 -25.69 0.47
N LYS A 372 28.28 -26.79 -0.22
CA LYS A 372 28.16 -26.93 -1.67
C LYS A 372 26.79 -27.46 -2.03
N ILE A 373 25.90 -26.58 -2.43
CA ILE A 373 24.49 -26.89 -2.74
C ILE A 373 24.40 -27.34 -4.19
N ILE A 374 23.69 -28.45 -4.43
CA ILE A 374 23.55 -29.05 -5.78
C ILE A 374 22.43 -28.28 -6.53
N LEU A 375 22.72 -27.96 -7.81
CA LEU A 375 21.80 -27.16 -8.65
C LEU A 375 21.09 -27.95 -9.76
N ASN A 376 21.59 -29.18 -10.10
CA ASN A 376 21.04 -29.94 -11.22
C ASN A 376 21.01 -31.44 -10.94
N ASN A 377 20.54 -32.23 -11.92
CA ASN A 377 20.53 -33.70 -11.91
C ASN A 377 19.75 -34.35 -10.77
N PHE A 378 18.77 -33.64 -10.15
CA PHE A 378 17.99 -34.10 -9.00
C PHE A 378 17.29 -35.44 -9.20
N LEU A 379 16.91 -35.80 -10.44
CA LEU A 379 16.27 -37.07 -10.76
C LEU A 379 17.25 -38.25 -10.83
N LYS A 380 18.56 -37.99 -11.08
CA LYS A 380 19.61 -39.00 -11.27
C LYS A 380 20.39 -39.27 -9.99
N ILE A 381 20.30 -38.44 -8.99
CA ILE A 381 21.06 -38.52 -7.73
C ILE A 381 20.13 -38.94 -6.57
N ARG A 382 20.71 -39.66 -5.61
CA ARG A 382 20.02 -40.04 -4.35
C ARG A 382 20.97 -39.74 -3.20
N VAL A 383 20.38 -39.48 -2.02
CA VAL A 383 21.15 -39.27 -0.79
C VAL A 383 22.09 -40.48 -0.58
N GLY A 384 23.35 -40.20 -0.30
CA GLY A 384 24.41 -41.17 -0.16
C GLY A 384 25.13 -41.56 -1.47
N ALA A 385 24.63 -41.16 -2.64
CA ALA A 385 25.30 -41.46 -3.92
C ALA A 385 26.59 -40.63 -4.06
N PRO A 386 27.66 -41.25 -4.68
CA PRO A 386 28.88 -40.51 -5.00
C PRO A 386 28.61 -39.51 -6.16
N VAL A 387 29.17 -38.32 -6.06
CA VAL A 387 29.03 -37.24 -7.06
C VAL A 387 30.37 -36.58 -7.32
N GLU A 388 30.52 -36.06 -8.54
CA GLU A 388 31.66 -35.27 -8.97
C GLU A 388 31.18 -33.86 -9.36
N ILE A 389 31.87 -32.82 -8.88
CA ILE A 389 31.54 -31.44 -9.18
C ILE A 389 32.03 -31.11 -10.59
N ASP A 390 31.12 -30.76 -11.49
CA ASP A 390 31.44 -30.33 -12.87
C ASP A 390 31.70 -28.82 -12.92
N LYS A 391 30.79 -28.01 -12.35
CA LYS A 391 30.88 -26.54 -12.35
C LYS A 391 30.50 -25.95 -11.01
N ASP A 392 31.21 -24.89 -10.64
CA ASP A 392 30.81 -23.97 -9.56
C ASP A 392 30.14 -22.74 -10.17
N LEU A 393 28.83 -22.55 -9.92
CA LEU A 393 28.03 -21.49 -10.47
C LEU A 393 27.82 -20.32 -9.46
N THR A 394 28.58 -20.28 -8.37
CA THR A 394 28.46 -19.28 -7.30
C THR A 394 28.62 -17.86 -7.84
N GLU A 395 29.61 -17.61 -8.72
CA GLU A 395 29.83 -16.27 -9.28
C GLU A 395 28.83 -15.89 -10.37
N SER A 396 28.18 -16.85 -11.00
CA SER A 396 27.17 -16.62 -12.03
C SER A 396 25.82 -16.23 -11.41
N PHE A 397 25.57 -16.62 -10.18
CA PHE A 397 24.36 -16.30 -9.45
C PHE A 397 24.42 -14.86 -8.96
N GLY A 398 23.59 -14.00 -9.53
CA GLY A 398 23.55 -12.56 -9.24
C GLY A 398 23.94 -11.68 -10.42
N LYS A 399 24.53 -12.26 -11.50
CA LYS A 399 24.81 -11.54 -12.75
C LYS A 399 23.69 -11.69 -13.80
N GLY A 400 22.49 -12.19 -13.41
CA GLY A 400 21.35 -12.34 -14.32
C GLY A 400 21.49 -13.48 -15.34
N VAL A 401 22.34 -14.45 -15.09
CA VAL A 401 22.44 -15.64 -15.95
C VAL A 401 21.25 -16.55 -15.65
N ASN A 402 20.42 -16.81 -16.66
CA ASN A 402 19.32 -17.79 -16.62
C ASN A 402 19.93 -19.18 -16.37
N LEU A 403 19.73 -19.73 -15.18
CA LEU A 403 20.17 -21.07 -14.79
C LEU A 403 19.16 -22.15 -15.21
N GLU A 404 18.43 -21.95 -16.31
CA GLU A 404 17.54 -22.97 -16.84
C GLU A 404 18.38 -24.19 -17.28
N PRO A 405 18.01 -25.43 -16.86
CA PRO A 405 18.71 -26.63 -17.34
C PRO A 405 18.48 -26.72 -18.84
N LYS A 406 19.57 -26.68 -19.63
CA LYS A 406 19.51 -27.02 -21.03
C LYS A 406 18.98 -28.46 -21.14
N ALA A 407 17.72 -28.58 -21.60
CA ALA A 407 17.25 -29.88 -22.08
C ALA A 407 18.21 -30.35 -23.17
N GLU A 408 18.89 -31.46 -22.93
CA GLU A 408 19.63 -32.16 -23.96
C GLU A 408 18.66 -32.49 -25.08
N GLN A 409 18.78 -31.78 -26.19
CA GLN A 409 18.22 -32.20 -27.46
C GLN A 409 19.00 -33.47 -27.86
N GLU A 410 18.47 -34.61 -27.48
CA GLU A 410 18.90 -35.91 -28.01
C GLU A 410 18.58 -35.89 -29.48
N LYS A 411 19.67 -35.84 -30.29
CA LYS A 411 19.64 -36.01 -31.73
C LYS A 411 19.10 -37.40 -32.02
N ALA A 412 17.84 -37.49 -32.41
CA ALA A 412 17.37 -38.64 -33.17
C ALA A 412 18.04 -38.60 -34.54
N LYS A 413 18.88 -39.60 -34.77
CA LYS A 413 19.30 -40.09 -36.08
C LYS A 413 18.94 -41.55 -36.20
#